data_956aa3de63ab4085046868741f28a50a
#
_entry.id   956aa3de63ab4085046868741f28a50a
#
_cell.length_a   1.000
_cell.length_b   1.000
_cell.length_c   1.000
_cell.angle_alpha   90.00
_cell.angle_beta   90.00
_cell.angle_gamma   90.00
#
_symmetry.space_group_name_H-M   'P 1'
#
loop_
_entity.id
_entity.type
_entity.pdbx_description
1 polymer ?
#
loop_
_entity_poly.entity_id
_entity_poly.type
_entity_poly.pdbx_seq_one_letter_code
_entity_poly.pdbx_strand_id
1 'polypeptide(L)'
;MPPSSAKPVEHYQAGDSILVKGDDADKAYMVEKGAVRVYLNNDGKIVELARLGPGEIFGETALFEGGIYGANIDAAEDTVLNVITPGWLDGAIEDVDPMVAALIRMLISRLKSTNEALVKSETREFIDVAFV
;
A
#
# COMPACT_ATOMS: atom_id res chain seq x y z
N MET A 1 -7.24 25.89 10.56
CA MET A 1 -7.69 24.72 9.82
C MET A 1 -6.54 24.12 9.01
N PRO A 2 -6.32 22.85 9.16
CA PRO A 2 -5.28 22.27 8.35
C PRO A 2 -5.66 22.38 6.88
N PRO A 3 -4.68 22.55 6.00
CA PRO A 3 -4.97 22.58 4.57
C PRO A 3 -5.60 21.26 4.14
N SER A 4 -6.44 21.29 3.12
CA SER A 4 -7.05 20.09 2.59
C SER A 4 -6.03 19.05 2.14
N SER A 5 -4.80 19.51 1.88
CA SER A 5 -3.67 18.67 1.52
C SER A 5 -2.98 18.03 2.73
N ALA A 6 -3.38 18.38 3.96
CA ALA A 6 -2.79 17.78 5.14
C ALA A 6 -3.17 16.28 5.18
N LYS A 7 -2.16 15.44 5.29
CA LYS A 7 -2.33 13.99 5.27
C LYS A 7 -2.45 13.47 6.69
N PRO A 8 -3.36 12.53 6.95
CA PRO A 8 -3.35 11.83 8.22
C PRO A 8 -2.01 11.11 8.40
N VAL A 9 -1.54 11.09 9.63
CA VAL A 9 -0.26 10.47 9.97
C VAL A 9 -0.50 9.47 11.09
N GLU A 10 0.14 8.31 11.00
CA GLU A 10 0.11 7.30 12.06
C GLU A 10 1.53 7.00 12.52
N HIS A 11 1.68 6.76 13.81
CA HIS A 11 2.95 6.46 14.44
C HIS A 11 2.95 5.02 14.94
N TYR A 12 4.03 4.29 14.68
CA TYR A 12 4.21 2.91 15.10
C TYR A 12 5.55 2.73 15.76
N GLN A 13 5.58 1.93 16.83
CA GLN A 13 6.83 1.53 17.46
C GLN A 13 7.37 0.28 16.79
N ALA A 14 8.67 0.09 16.89
CA ALA A 14 9.31 -1.12 16.38
C ALA A 14 8.56 -2.37 16.83
N GLY A 15 8.21 -3.23 15.90
CA GLY A 15 7.49 -4.47 16.17
C GLY A 15 5.97 -4.38 16.09
N ASP A 16 5.41 -3.17 16.01
CA ASP A 16 3.96 -3.03 15.89
C ASP A 16 3.47 -3.57 14.54
N SER A 17 2.31 -4.22 14.57
CA SER A 17 1.65 -4.69 13.35
C SER A 17 0.94 -3.51 12.68
N ILE A 18 1.14 -3.37 11.38
CA ILE A 18 0.52 -2.31 10.58
C ILE A 18 -0.59 -2.86 9.70
N LEU A 19 -0.29 -3.90 8.93
CA LEU A 19 -1.26 -4.59 8.08
C LEU A 19 -1.18 -6.09 8.30
N VAL A 20 -2.33 -6.75 8.19
CA VAL A 20 -2.42 -8.21 8.34
C VAL A 20 -2.94 -8.81 7.05
N LYS A 21 -2.23 -9.81 6.55
CA LYS A 21 -2.65 -10.56 5.37
C LYS A 21 -4.07 -11.09 5.54
N GLY A 22 -4.90 -10.87 4.54
CA GLY A 22 -6.28 -11.33 4.55
C GLY A 22 -7.30 -10.31 5.01
N ASP A 23 -6.87 -9.22 5.67
CA ASP A 23 -7.77 -8.17 6.06
C ASP A 23 -8.22 -7.35 4.85
N ASP A 24 -9.41 -6.79 4.93
CA ASP A 24 -9.93 -5.92 3.87
C ASP A 24 -9.06 -4.68 3.75
N ALA A 25 -8.73 -4.33 2.51
CA ALA A 25 -7.87 -3.20 2.23
C ALA A 25 -8.71 -1.92 2.20
N ASP A 26 -8.47 -1.03 3.15
CA ASP A 26 -9.15 0.26 3.24
C ASP A 26 -8.19 1.44 3.17
N LYS A 27 -6.90 1.23 3.25
CA LYS A 27 -5.90 2.28 3.14
C LYS A 27 -4.56 1.73 2.70
N ALA A 28 -3.77 2.63 2.13
CA ALA A 28 -2.37 2.40 1.81
C ALA A 28 -1.55 3.42 2.59
N TYR A 29 -0.24 3.30 2.52
CA TYR A 29 0.67 4.14 3.30
C TYR A 29 1.90 4.51 2.50
N MET A 30 2.44 5.69 2.82
CA MET A 30 3.80 6.06 2.41
C MET A 30 4.65 6.21 3.66
N VAL A 31 5.83 5.63 3.66
CA VAL A 31 6.76 5.77 4.79
C VAL A 31 7.32 7.18 4.78
N GLU A 32 7.14 7.92 5.87
CA GLU A 32 7.75 9.23 6.05
C GLU A 32 9.08 9.10 6.77
N LYS A 33 9.11 8.30 7.84
CA LYS A 33 10.31 8.03 8.64
C LYS A 33 10.29 6.58 9.07
N GLY A 34 11.47 6.01 9.22
CA GLY A 34 11.64 4.65 9.72
C GLY A 34 11.63 3.63 8.61
N ALA A 35 11.19 2.43 8.93
CA ALA A 35 11.14 1.34 7.98
C ALA A 35 10.09 0.32 8.37
N VAL A 36 9.53 -0.35 7.36
CA VAL A 36 8.58 -1.44 7.59
C VAL A 36 9.11 -2.72 6.97
N ARG A 37 8.68 -3.84 7.53
CA ARG A 37 9.02 -5.17 7.06
C ARG A 37 7.79 -5.82 6.48
N VAL A 38 7.91 -6.32 5.26
CA VAL A 38 6.86 -7.07 4.57
C VAL A 38 7.19 -8.54 4.66
N TYR A 39 6.25 -9.36 5.13
CA TYR A 39 6.54 -10.77 5.34
C TYR A 39 5.29 -11.65 5.20
N LEU A 40 5.55 -12.93 5.00
CA LEU A 40 4.53 -13.97 5.04
C LEU A 40 4.83 -14.90 6.22
N ASN A 41 3.77 -15.45 6.80
CA ASN A 41 3.89 -16.45 7.85
C ASN A 41 3.30 -17.76 7.33
N ASN A 42 4.16 -18.70 6.99
CA ASN A 42 3.76 -20.01 6.48
C ASN A 42 3.90 -21.04 7.59
N ASP A 43 2.80 -21.29 8.31
CA ASP A 43 2.76 -22.27 9.40
C ASP A 43 3.86 -22.04 10.44
N GLY A 44 4.00 -20.78 10.85
CA GLY A 44 4.99 -20.38 11.86
C GLY A 44 6.36 -20.03 11.28
N LYS A 45 6.59 -20.29 10.00
CA LYS A 45 7.82 -19.90 9.35
C LYS A 45 7.66 -18.50 8.72
N ILE A 46 8.46 -17.57 9.19
CA ILE A 46 8.44 -16.19 8.69
C ILE A 46 9.33 -16.10 7.45
N VAL A 47 8.76 -15.59 6.36
CA VAL A 47 9.50 -15.32 5.13
C VAL A 47 9.45 -13.83 4.87
N GLU A 48 10.56 -13.13 5.07
CA GLU A 48 10.64 -11.71 4.81
C GLU A 48 10.73 -11.49 3.30
N LEU A 49 9.82 -10.69 2.75
CA LEU A 49 9.76 -10.40 1.33
C LEU A 49 10.49 -9.11 0.97
N ALA A 50 10.40 -8.10 1.85
CA ALA A 50 10.98 -6.79 1.55
C ALA A 50 11.06 -5.93 2.81
N ARG A 51 11.89 -4.90 2.75
CA ARG A 51 11.90 -3.79 3.70
C ARG A 51 11.73 -2.52 2.92
N LEU A 52 10.87 -1.65 3.43
CA LEU A 52 10.55 -0.39 2.76
C LEU A 52 10.92 0.77 3.67
N GLY A 53 11.53 1.78 3.10
CA GLY A 53 11.97 2.98 3.80
C GLY A 53 11.29 4.25 3.30
N PRO A 54 11.79 5.42 3.74
CA PRO A 54 11.14 6.69 3.44
C PRO A 54 10.90 6.91 1.94
N GLY A 55 9.71 7.39 1.61
CA GLY A 55 9.29 7.63 0.23
C GLY A 55 8.65 6.43 -0.46
N GLU A 56 8.72 5.24 0.12
CA GLU A 56 8.13 4.06 -0.48
C GLU A 56 6.69 3.87 -0.01
N ILE A 57 5.87 3.32 -0.89
CA ILE A 57 4.43 3.13 -0.67
C ILE A 57 4.12 1.65 -0.59
N PHE A 58 3.19 1.28 0.29
CA PHE A 58 2.72 -0.09 0.39
C PHE A 58 1.21 -0.15 0.63
N GLY A 59 0.61 -1.29 0.31
CA GLY A 59 -0.83 -1.51 0.46
C GLY A 59 -1.66 -0.95 -0.68
N GLU A 60 -1.05 -0.29 -1.66
CA GLU A 60 -1.75 0.40 -2.75
C GLU A 60 -2.41 -0.56 -3.72
N THR A 61 -1.80 -1.70 -3.98
CA THR A 61 -2.37 -2.66 -4.93
C THR A 61 -3.71 -3.19 -4.44
N ALA A 62 -3.76 -3.64 -3.20
CA ALA A 62 -5.00 -4.13 -2.61
C ALA A 62 -6.05 -3.04 -2.51
N LEU A 63 -5.62 -1.82 -2.15
CA LEU A 63 -6.54 -0.69 -1.99
C LEU A 63 -7.25 -0.36 -3.30
N PHE A 64 -6.50 -0.22 -4.39
CA PHE A 64 -7.06 0.20 -5.67
C PHE A 64 -7.84 -0.90 -6.37
N GLU A 65 -7.57 -2.14 -6.05
CA GLU A 65 -8.32 -3.26 -6.59
C GLU A 65 -9.54 -3.62 -5.74
N GLY A 66 -9.71 -2.98 -4.58
CA GLY A 66 -10.82 -3.27 -3.68
C GLY A 66 -10.73 -4.64 -3.06
N GLY A 67 -9.51 -5.15 -2.88
CA GLY A 67 -9.28 -6.51 -2.40
C GLY A 67 -8.87 -6.58 -0.95
N ILE A 68 -8.05 -7.56 -0.64
CA ILE A 68 -7.49 -7.81 0.68
C ILE A 68 -5.99 -7.69 0.61
N TYR A 69 -5.36 -7.42 1.77
CA TYR A 69 -3.92 -7.32 1.84
C TYR A 69 -3.26 -8.67 1.58
N GLY A 70 -2.22 -8.67 0.75
CA GLY A 70 -1.52 -9.88 0.32
C GLY A 70 -0.37 -10.31 1.20
N ALA A 71 -0.01 -9.50 2.20
CA ALA A 71 1.11 -9.79 3.09
C ALA A 71 0.91 -9.14 4.45
N ASN A 72 1.73 -9.55 5.41
CA ASN A 72 1.79 -8.90 6.73
C ASN A 72 2.86 -7.82 6.69
N ILE A 73 2.61 -6.72 7.38
CA ILE A 73 3.56 -5.61 7.46
C ILE A 73 3.67 -5.14 8.91
N ASP A 74 4.90 -5.14 9.41
CA ASP A 74 5.25 -4.65 10.75
C ASP A 74 6.19 -3.46 10.63
N ALA A 75 6.22 -2.63 11.67
CA ALA A 75 7.25 -1.62 11.80
C ALA A 75 8.57 -2.30 12.15
N ALA A 76 9.59 -2.13 11.31
CA ALA A 76 10.91 -2.68 11.56
C ALA A 76 11.69 -1.84 12.58
N GLU A 77 11.32 -0.58 12.71
CA GLU A 77 11.84 0.37 13.69
C GLU A 77 10.72 1.37 13.96
N ASP A 78 10.96 2.37 14.84
CA ASP A 78 9.97 3.40 15.07
C ASP A 78 9.68 4.11 13.75
N THR A 79 8.41 4.18 13.37
CA THR A 79 8.01 4.53 12.02
C THR A 79 6.87 5.54 12.02
N VAL A 80 6.92 6.46 11.09
CA VAL A 80 5.85 7.43 10.83
C VAL A 80 5.35 7.18 9.42
N LEU A 81 4.05 6.98 9.29
CA LEU A 81 3.40 6.68 8.01
C LEU A 81 2.39 7.77 7.65
N ASN A 82 2.41 8.17 6.39
CA ASN A 82 1.34 8.99 5.83
C ASN A 82 0.26 8.06 5.31
N VAL A 83 -0.99 8.32 5.68
CA VAL A 83 -2.12 7.46 5.34
C VAL A 83 -2.72 7.90 4.02
N ILE A 84 -2.94 6.94 3.14
CA ILE A 84 -3.58 7.16 1.84
C ILE A 84 -4.90 6.41 1.84
N THR A 85 -6.00 7.15 1.65
CA THR A 85 -7.33 6.54 1.48
C THR A 85 -7.86 6.90 0.10
N PRO A 86 -8.81 6.13 -0.45
CA PRO A 86 -9.44 6.51 -1.72
C PRO A 86 -10.05 7.90 -1.67
N GLY A 87 -10.69 8.26 -0.56
CA GLY A 87 -11.28 9.58 -0.42
C GLY A 87 -10.26 10.72 -0.44
N TRP A 88 -9.14 10.52 0.24
CA TRP A 88 -8.05 11.51 0.20
C TRP A 88 -7.51 11.68 -1.23
N LEU A 89 -7.31 10.56 -1.92
CA LEU A 89 -6.76 10.58 -3.27
C LEU A 89 -7.72 11.30 -4.23
N ASP A 90 -9.00 11.01 -4.16
CA ASP A 90 -10.02 11.65 -5.00
C ASP A 90 -10.01 13.16 -4.80
N GLY A 91 -9.95 13.61 -3.55
CA GLY A 91 -9.89 15.03 -3.23
C GLY A 91 -8.61 15.68 -3.72
N ALA A 92 -7.48 14.99 -3.57
CA ALA A 92 -6.20 15.52 -4.01
C ALA A 92 -6.14 15.66 -5.54
N ILE A 93 -6.73 14.72 -6.27
CA ILE A 93 -6.76 14.72 -7.72
C ILE A 93 -7.63 15.88 -8.25
N GLU A 94 -8.69 16.24 -7.55
CA GLU A 94 -9.56 17.34 -7.96
C GLU A 94 -8.83 18.68 -8.02
N ASP A 95 -7.81 18.86 -7.20
CA ASP A 95 -7.07 20.12 -7.09
C ASP A 95 -5.92 20.24 -8.08
N VAL A 96 -5.68 19.23 -8.90
CA VAL A 96 -4.59 19.26 -9.88
C VAL A 96 -5.12 19.54 -11.26
N ASP A 97 -4.21 19.85 -12.19
CA ASP A 97 -4.56 20.04 -13.60
C ASP A 97 -5.38 18.85 -14.11
N PRO A 98 -6.50 19.09 -14.82
CA PRO A 98 -7.32 17.99 -15.34
C PRO A 98 -6.56 16.96 -16.19
N MET A 99 -5.54 17.40 -16.91
CA MET A 99 -4.72 16.49 -17.71
C MET A 99 -3.91 15.56 -16.82
N VAL A 100 -3.35 16.09 -15.73
CA VAL A 100 -2.61 15.28 -14.75
C VAL A 100 -3.54 14.31 -14.06
N ALA A 101 -4.73 14.77 -13.67
CA ALA A 101 -5.73 13.89 -13.06
C ALA A 101 -6.11 12.73 -13.99
N ALA A 102 -6.32 13.02 -15.27
CA ALA A 102 -6.65 12.00 -16.27
C ALA A 102 -5.51 10.99 -16.41
N LEU A 103 -4.27 11.47 -16.42
CA LEU A 103 -3.10 10.61 -16.53
C LEU A 103 -3.00 9.67 -15.31
N ILE A 104 -3.19 10.21 -14.11
CA ILE A 104 -3.16 9.41 -12.89
C ILE A 104 -4.23 8.31 -12.92
N ARG A 105 -5.46 8.67 -13.28
CA ARG A 105 -6.56 7.68 -13.37
C ARG A 105 -6.28 6.61 -14.41
N MET A 106 -5.70 7.00 -15.53
CA MET A 106 -5.32 6.04 -16.58
C MET A 106 -4.25 5.08 -16.08
N LEU A 107 -3.24 5.59 -15.38
CA LEU A 107 -2.15 4.75 -14.85
C LEU A 107 -2.68 3.76 -13.80
N ILE A 108 -3.57 4.20 -12.93
CA ILE A 108 -4.21 3.32 -11.94
C ILE A 108 -4.99 2.21 -12.67
N SER A 109 -5.75 2.57 -13.68
CA SER A 109 -6.53 1.61 -14.46
C SER A 109 -5.64 0.57 -15.15
N ARG A 110 -4.53 1.01 -15.73
CA ARG A 110 -3.57 0.11 -16.37
C ARG A 110 -2.90 -0.82 -15.38
N LEU A 111 -2.53 -0.32 -14.22
CA LEU A 111 -1.93 -1.14 -13.18
C LEU A 111 -2.89 -2.23 -12.74
N LYS A 112 -4.16 -1.87 -12.51
CA LYS A 112 -5.20 -2.80 -12.13
C LYS A 112 -5.39 -3.90 -13.20
N SER A 113 -5.48 -3.52 -14.46
CA SER A 113 -5.61 -4.48 -15.58
C SER A 113 -4.40 -5.41 -15.68
N THR A 114 -3.20 -4.88 -15.48
CA THR A 114 -1.97 -5.67 -15.50
C THR A 114 -1.97 -6.70 -14.39
N ASN A 115 -2.37 -6.30 -13.19
CA ASN A 115 -2.44 -7.22 -12.05
C ASN A 115 -3.49 -8.30 -12.27
N GLU A 116 -4.63 -7.97 -12.84
CA GLU A 116 -5.66 -8.96 -13.18
C GLU A 116 -5.14 -9.98 -14.19
N ALA A 117 -4.40 -9.53 -15.19
CA ALA A 117 -3.78 -10.40 -16.18
C ALA A 117 -2.76 -11.33 -15.53
N LEU A 118 -1.94 -10.83 -14.61
CA LEU A 118 -0.97 -11.64 -13.87
C LEU A 118 -1.67 -12.71 -13.02
N VAL A 119 -2.73 -12.34 -12.34
CA VAL A 119 -3.51 -13.28 -11.54
C VAL A 119 -4.04 -14.43 -12.38
N LYS A 120 -4.42 -14.15 -13.62
CA LYS A 120 -4.97 -15.17 -14.52
C LYS A 120 -3.92 -16.08 -15.15
N SER A 121 -2.70 -15.57 -15.36
CA SER A 121 -1.68 -16.25 -16.14
C SER A 121 -0.49 -16.78 -15.35
N GLU A 122 -0.29 -16.32 -14.12
CA GLU A 122 0.90 -16.63 -13.36
C GLU A 122 0.65 -17.57 -12.20
N THR A 123 1.72 -18.06 -11.60
CA THR A 123 1.65 -18.91 -10.42
C THR A 123 1.28 -18.09 -9.19
N ARG A 124 0.77 -18.76 -8.17
CA ARG A 124 0.41 -18.11 -6.92
C ARG A 124 1.59 -17.46 -6.22
N GLU A 125 2.76 -18.08 -6.32
CA GLU A 125 3.97 -17.54 -5.72
C GLU A 125 4.31 -16.19 -6.28
N PHE A 126 4.20 -16.04 -7.57
CA PHE A 126 4.44 -14.77 -8.24
C PHE A 126 3.42 -13.72 -7.81
N ILE A 127 2.16 -14.12 -7.71
CA ILE A 127 1.09 -13.22 -7.28
C ILE A 127 1.35 -12.70 -5.88
N ASP A 128 1.76 -13.56 -4.96
CA ASP A 128 2.04 -13.16 -3.58
C ASP A 128 3.13 -12.09 -3.50
N VAL A 129 4.12 -12.17 -4.35
CA VAL A 129 5.18 -11.15 -4.41
C VAL A 129 4.66 -9.86 -5.02
N ALA A 130 3.80 -9.94 -6.02
CA ALA A 130 3.28 -8.77 -6.73
C ALA A 130 2.36 -7.89 -5.88
N PHE A 131 1.74 -8.46 -4.86
CA PHE A 131 0.75 -7.75 -4.05
C PHE A 131 1.28 -7.22 -2.73
N VAL A 132 2.54 -7.01 -2.64
CA VAL A 132 3.16 -6.44 -1.44
C VAL A 132 2.84 -4.95 -1.27
#